data_529bdd89f60cea5b6ccdfeb17d92ca9e
#
_entry.id   529bdd89f60cea5b6ccdfeb17d92ca9e
#
_cell.length_a   1.000
_cell.length_b   1.000
_cell.length_c   1.000
_cell.angle_alpha   90.00
_cell.angle_beta   90.00
_cell.angle_gamma   90.00
#
_symmetry.space_group_name_H-M   'P 1'
#
loop_
_entity.id
_entity.type
_entity.pdbx_description
1 polymer ?
#
loop_
_entity_poly.entity_id
_entity_poly.type
_entity_poly.pdbx_seq_one_letter_code
_entity_poly.pdbx_strand_id
1 'polypeptide(L)'
;MRTIFASLTVPNYRIYFSGTLMANMGQWMARTAQSWLVLIILTHGNAAMLGWVMAVNFAPLLVVTPWAGALADRMSKRRIMVTAQIVMAIDAAILSTLVLTGIVQLWMVFVISAMDGLAGAFYSPATQAFVPELVPLKNLPNAVSLNSASFNGARLLGPGLGGLLIAAVGVGWVMAINVVCFIGFISTLLLIKADRLYTSPPASEKARVRDGIRYVKRRPDLVILLTIGFMMGTFGFNFNISDAVMATQAFGKGSGEYGLLGSLMGIGSMAAALGAARRKPRLRWVELALLVYTISMGLSALAPNYGTFAVLKMFVGWGAISTLITANVMVQTSVTPHTVSYTH
;
A
#
# COMPACT_ATOMS: atom_id res chain seq x y z
N MET A 1 -24.16 -13.27 7.95
CA MET A 1 -22.83 -13.17 8.53
C MET A 1 -21.86 -14.29 8.10
N ARG A 2 -22.30 -15.56 7.93
CA ARG A 2 -21.43 -16.68 7.49
C ARG A 2 -20.76 -16.48 6.11
N THR A 3 -21.30 -15.70 5.20
CA THR A 3 -20.77 -15.44 3.86
C THR A 3 -19.63 -14.43 3.83
N ILE A 4 -19.62 -13.44 4.73
CA ILE A 4 -18.58 -12.38 4.76
C ILE A 4 -17.23 -12.92 5.22
N PHE A 5 -17.22 -13.92 6.09
CA PHE A 5 -16.02 -14.52 6.67
C PHE A 5 -15.79 -15.97 6.21
N ALA A 6 -16.34 -16.34 5.04
CA ALA A 6 -16.27 -17.71 4.54
C ALA A 6 -14.83 -18.23 4.39
N SER A 7 -13.89 -17.39 3.96
CA SER A 7 -12.49 -17.78 3.81
C SER A 7 -11.77 -18.04 5.15
N LEU A 8 -12.21 -17.42 6.25
CA LEU A 8 -11.63 -17.66 7.58
C LEU A 8 -11.98 -19.03 8.16
N THR A 9 -12.93 -19.76 7.55
CA THR A 9 -13.20 -21.16 7.91
C THR A 9 -12.09 -22.09 7.43
N VAL A 10 -11.28 -21.67 6.45
CA VAL A 10 -10.12 -22.43 5.95
C VAL A 10 -8.93 -22.18 6.87
N PRO A 11 -8.40 -23.23 7.56
CA PRO A 11 -7.36 -23.05 8.58
C PRO A 11 -6.11 -22.33 8.09
N ASN A 12 -5.58 -22.70 6.91
CA ASN A 12 -4.40 -22.04 6.34
C ASN A 12 -4.64 -20.55 6.05
N TYR A 13 -5.82 -20.21 5.52
CA TYR A 13 -6.15 -18.82 5.24
C TYR A 13 -6.35 -18.00 6.53
N ARG A 14 -6.96 -18.58 7.56
CA ARG A 14 -7.11 -17.91 8.86
C ARG A 14 -5.78 -17.56 9.49
N ILE A 15 -4.80 -18.50 9.46
CA ILE A 15 -3.43 -18.27 9.95
C ILE A 15 -2.76 -17.16 9.11
N TYR A 16 -2.84 -17.24 7.80
CA TYR A 16 -2.30 -16.23 6.89
C TYR A 16 -2.91 -14.84 7.14
N PHE A 17 -4.23 -14.77 7.25
CA PHE A 17 -4.94 -13.50 7.41
C PHE A 17 -4.58 -12.78 8.73
N SER A 18 -4.44 -13.52 9.83
CA SER A 18 -4.03 -12.93 11.12
C SER A 18 -2.62 -12.32 11.04
N GLY A 19 -1.68 -13.02 10.41
CA GLY A 19 -0.33 -12.50 10.19
C GLY A 19 -0.31 -11.30 9.24
N THR A 20 -1.07 -11.36 8.15
CA THR A 20 -1.17 -10.26 7.18
C THR A 20 -1.76 -9.00 7.80
N LEU A 21 -2.78 -9.13 8.64
CA LEU A 21 -3.38 -7.99 9.35
C LEU A 21 -2.34 -7.31 10.25
N MET A 22 -1.58 -8.10 11.00
CA MET A 22 -0.52 -7.60 11.89
C MET A 22 0.61 -6.93 11.09
N ALA A 23 1.08 -7.57 10.02
CA ALA A 23 2.13 -7.01 9.15
C ALA A 23 1.69 -5.70 8.47
N ASN A 24 0.48 -5.65 7.93
CA ASN A 24 -0.07 -4.44 7.34
C ASN A 24 -0.12 -3.29 8.36
N MET A 25 -0.59 -3.55 9.58
CA MET A 25 -0.66 -2.54 10.63
C MET A 25 0.73 -2.03 11.01
N GLY A 26 1.68 -2.92 11.27
CA GLY A 26 3.07 -2.57 11.57
C GLY A 26 3.70 -1.73 10.46
N GLN A 27 3.51 -2.13 9.20
CA GLN A 27 4.07 -1.44 8.05
C GLN A 27 3.52 -0.01 7.87
N TRP A 28 2.20 0.21 8.06
CA TRP A 28 1.64 1.55 7.97
C TRP A 28 2.08 2.46 9.11
N MET A 29 2.21 1.94 10.34
CA MET A 29 2.80 2.66 11.46
C MET A 29 4.27 3.02 11.19
N ALA A 30 5.07 2.05 10.72
CA ALA A 30 6.49 2.26 10.42
C ALA A 30 6.71 3.27 9.28
N ARG A 31 5.86 3.31 8.25
CA ARG A 31 5.91 4.33 7.20
C ARG A 31 5.71 5.74 7.75
N THR A 32 4.77 5.90 8.68
CA THR A 32 4.56 7.18 9.37
C THR A 32 5.78 7.55 10.20
N ALA A 33 6.37 6.60 10.93
CA ALA A 33 7.57 6.79 11.72
C ALA A 33 8.80 7.14 10.87
N GLN A 34 8.99 6.47 9.73
CA GLN A 34 10.08 6.76 8.80
C GLN A 34 9.95 8.15 8.16
N SER A 35 8.72 8.54 7.77
CA SER A 35 8.47 9.88 7.24
C SER A 35 8.77 10.96 8.28
N TRP A 36 8.38 10.74 9.53
CA TRP A 36 8.69 11.64 10.65
C TRP A 36 10.19 11.68 10.94
N LEU A 37 10.87 10.53 10.97
CA LEU A 37 12.32 10.44 11.15
C LEU A 37 13.06 11.28 10.11
N VAL A 38 12.75 11.08 8.82
CA VAL A 38 13.45 11.77 7.74
C VAL A 38 13.15 13.27 7.76
N LEU A 39 11.87 13.63 7.79
CA LEU A 39 11.49 15.03 7.65
C LEU A 39 11.88 15.88 8.88
N ILE A 40 11.61 15.37 10.09
CA ILE A 40 11.75 16.20 11.30
C ILE A 40 13.09 15.98 11.96
N ILE A 41 13.50 14.72 12.18
CA ILE A 41 14.69 14.43 13.01
C ILE A 41 15.97 14.59 12.20
N LEU A 42 16.02 14.04 10.97
CA LEU A 42 17.28 14.02 10.21
C LEU A 42 17.49 15.22 9.30
N THR A 43 16.41 15.83 8.78
CA THR A 43 16.54 16.89 7.75
C THR A 43 15.93 18.22 8.14
N HIS A 44 15.37 18.32 9.36
CA HIS A 44 14.80 19.56 9.92
C HIS A 44 13.83 20.28 8.96
N GLY A 45 12.96 19.48 8.29
CA GLY A 45 11.91 19.99 7.42
C GLY A 45 12.19 19.92 5.92
N ASN A 46 13.26 19.27 5.47
CA ASN A 46 13.57 19.14 4.05
C ASN A 46 12.68 18.08 3.37
N ALA A 47 11.56 18.53 2.79
CA ALA A 47 10.61 17.68 2.08
C ALA A 47 11.22 16.94 0.85
N ALA A 48 12.21 17.55 0.20
CA ALA A 48 12.87 16.95 -0.94
C ALA A 48 13.62 15.65 -0.55
N MET A 49 14.26 15.62 0.62
CA MET A 49 14.96 14.44 1.11
C MET A 49 13.97 13.30 1.43
N LEU A 50 12.80 13.61 1.99
CA LEU A 50 11.73 12.62 2.16
C LEU A 50 11.25 12.09 0.81
N GLY A 51 11.10 12.95 -0.19
CA GLY A 51 10.76 12.56 -1.57
C GLY A 51 11.81 11.61 -2.18
N TRP A 52 13.10 11.89 -2.00
CA TRP A 52 14.17 11.02 -2.47
C TRP A 52 14.19 9.66 -1.76
N VAL A 53 13.98 9.61 -0.45
CA VAL A 53 13.86 8.34 0.29
C VAL A 53 12.71 7.50 -0.26
N MET A 54 11.55 8.12 -0.52
CA MET A 54 10.42 7.42 -1.15
C MET A 54 10.75 6.97 -2.57
N ALA A 55 11.38 7.80 -3.38
CA ALA A 55 11.78 7.43 -4.74
C ALA A 55 12.73 6.21 -4.75
N VAL A 56 13.71 6.19 -3.86
CA VAL A 56 14.65 5.06 -3.70
C VAL A 56 13.91 3.79 -3.22
N ASN A 57 12.92 3.90 -2.36
CA ASN A 57 12.10 2.75 -1.94
C ASN A 57 11.25 2.19 -3.09
N PHE A 58 10.67 3.05 -3.95
CA PHE A 58 9.84 2.59 -5.08
C PHE A 58 10.62 2.21 -6.34
N ALA A 59 11.83 2.71 -6.54
CA ALA A 59 12.63 2.44 -7.74
C ALA A 59 12.88 0.94 -8.00
N PRO A 60 13.27 0.12 -7.01
CA PRO A 60 13.42 -1.32 -7.19
C PRO A 60 12.12 -2.00 -7.60
N LEU A 61 10.96 -1.55 -7.10
CA LEU A 61 9.66 -2.10 -7.46
C LEU A 61 9.38 -1.94 -8.95
N LEU A 62 9.66 -0.77 -9.52
CA LEU A 62 9.45 -0.51 -10.96
C LEU A 62 10.39 -1.34 -11.84
N VAL A 63 11.64 -1.47 -11.42
CA VAL A 63 12.67 -2.16 -12.23
C VAL A 63 12.56 -3.67 -12.09
N VAL A 64 12.43 -4.19 -10.87
CA VAL A 64 12.61 -5.63 -10.57
C VAL A 64 11.31 -6.43 -10.68
N THR A 65 10.12 -5.81 -10.56
CA THR A 65 8.82 -6.54 -10.58
C THR A 65 8.63 -7.50 -11.76
N PRO A 66 9.02 -7.20 -13.00
CA PRO A 66 8.86 -8.14 -14.10
C PRO A 66 9.65 -9.45 -13.91
N TRP A 67 10.88 -9.36 -13.37
CA TRP A 67 11.69 -10.54 -13.05
C TRP A 67 11.21 -11.26 -11.79
N ALA A 68 10.75 -10.50 -10.79
CA ALA A 68 10.17 -11.05 -9.57
C ALA A 68 8.90 -11.85 -9.85
N GLY A 69 8.03 -11.40 -10.77
CA GLY A 69 6.88 -12.15 -11.24
C GLY A 69 7.27 -13.48 -11.88
N ALA A 70 8.24 -13.45 -12.82
CA ALA A 70 8.75 -14.67 -13.45
C ALA A 70 9.39 -15.65 -12.45
N LEU A 71 10.00 -15.15 -11.38
CA LEU A 71 10.56 -15.97 -10.32
C LEU A 71 9.44 -16.58 -9.45
N ALA A 72 8.39 -15.82 -9.15
CA ALA A 72 7.23 -16.29 -8.38
C ALA A 72 6.48 -17.43 -9.10
N ASP A 73 6.53 -17.46 -10.43
CA ASP A 73 5.95 -18.57 -11.23
C ASP A 73 6.77 -19.86 -11.12
N ARG A 74 8.07 -19.77 -10.88
CA ARG A 74 9.02 -20.91 -10.88
C ARG A 74 9.34 -21.45 -9.48
N MET A 75 9.24 -20.61 -8.46
CA MET A 75 9.61 -20.94 -7.09
C MET A 75 8.39 -21.04 -6.19
N SER A 76 8.54 -21.64 -5.02
CA SER A 76 7.52 -21.64 -3.98
C SER A 76 7.24 -20.21 -3.52
N LYS A 77 6.00 -19.71 -3.76
CA LYS A 77 5.55 -18.38 -3.36
C LYS A 77 5.78 -18.15 -1.87
N ARG A 78 5.50 -19.17 -1.03
CA ARG A 78 5.75 -19.13 0.41
C ARG A 78 7.22 -18.88 0.74
N ARG A 79 8.18 -19.53 0.03
CA ARG A 79 9.61 -19.29 0.28
C ARG A 79 10.00 -17.87 -0.08
N ILE A 80 9.55 -17.35 -1.22
CA ILE A 80 9.80 -15.96 -1.64
C ILE A 80 9.26 -15.00 -0.58
N MET A 81 8.03 -15.19 -0.11
CA MET A 81 7.42 -14.35 0.91
C MET A 81 8.19 -14.39 2.23
N VAL A 82 8.57 -15.57 2.71
CA VAL A 82 9.35 -15.71 3.95
C VAL A 82 10.70 -15.02 3.82
N THR A 83 11.43 -15.24 2.71
CA THR A 83 12.74 -14.59 2.50
C THR A 83 12.61 -13.07 2.44
N ALA A 84 11.63 -12.55 1.69
CA ALA A 84 11.40 -11.10 1.61
C ALA A 84 11.03 -10.51 2.99
N GLN A 85 10.19 -11.19 3.75
CA GLN A 85 9.80 -10.74 5.10
C GLN A 85 10.96 -10.79 6.09
N ILE A 86 11.88 -11.75 5.96
CA ILE A 86 13.11 -11.81 6.78
C ILE A 86 13.98 -10.59 6.47
N VAL A 87 14.19 -10.25 5.18
CA VAL A 87 14.96 -9.07 4.80
C VAL A 87 14.31 -7.81 5.37
N MET A 88 12.99 -7.62 5.20
CA MET A 88 12.26 -6.48 5.75
C MET A 88 12.33 -6.41 7.29
N ALA A 89 12.30 -7.55 7.97
CA ALA A 89 12.44 -7.60 9.42
C ALA A 89 13.86 -7.19 9.88
N ILE A 90 14.89 -7.62 9.15
CA ILE A 90 16.29 -7.23 9.40
C ILE A 90 16.46 -5.73 9.15
N ASP A 91 15.96 -5.22 8.03
CA ASP A 91 16.00 -3.79 7.69
C ASP A 91 15.31 -2.94 8.77
N ALA A 92 14.12 -3.35 9.20
CA ALA A 92 13.40 -2.69 10.29
C ALA A 92 14.15 -2.76 11.63
N ALA A 93 14.77 -3.90 11.95
CA ALA A 93 15.55 -4.07 13.18
C ALA A 93 16.81 -3.19 13.19
N ILE A 94 17.54 -3.15 12.06
CA ILE A 94 18.71 -2.28 11.89
C ILE A 94 18.28 -0.82 12.05
N LEU A 95 17.24 -0.37 11.33
CA LEU A 95 16.78 1.01 11.39
C LEU A 95 16.30 1.39 12.80
N SER A 96 15.52 0.51 13.46
CA SER A 96 15.07 0.71 14.84
C SER A 96 16.25 0.88 15.79
N THR A 97 17.26 0.00 15.68
CA THR A 97 18.46 0.05 16.53
C THR A 97 19.25 1.34 16.31
N LEU A 98 19.47 1.73 15.04
CA LEU A 98 20.17 2.97 14.70
C LEU A 98 19.45 4.21 15.27
N VAL A 99 18.12 4.22 15.23
CA VAL A 99 17.32 5.32 15.79
C VAL A 99 17.37 5.33 17.31
N LEU A 100 17.21 4.17 17.96
CA LEU A 100 17.25 4.06 19.44
C LEU A 100 18.62 4.40 20.03
N THR A 101 19.69 4.09 19.31
CA THR A 101 21.08 4.43 19.72
C THR A 101 21.47 5.86 19.36
N GLY A 102 20.66 6.58 18.58
CA GLY A 102 20.92 7.96 18.18
C GLY A 102 22.01 8.14 17.12
N ILE A 103 22.51 7.05 16.51
CA ILE A 103 23.59 7.10 15.50
C ILE A 103 23.06 7.09 14.05
N VAL A 104 21.73 7.11 13.87
CA VAL A 104 21.10 7.09 12.54
C VAL A 104 21.51 8.30 11.72
N GLN A 105 21.87 8.05 10.44
CA GLN A 105 22.19 9.08 9.46
C GLN A 105 21.33 8.91 8.22
N LEU A 106 21.11 9.99 7.49
CA LEU A 106 20.22 10.00 6.31
C LEU A 106 20.62 8.96 5.24
N TRP A 107 21.90 8.81 4.94
CA TRP A 107 22.37 7.83 3.97
C TRP A 107 22.04 6.39 4.35
N MET A 108 22.03 6.06 5.66
CA MET A 108 21.62 4.74 6.15
C MET A 108 20.14 4.46 5.85
N VAL A 109 19.29 5.49 6.00
CA VAL A 109 17.87 5.40 5.64
C VAL A 109 17.69 5.16 4.16
N PHE A 110 18.51 5.77 3.29
CA PHE A 110 18.49 5.52 1.84
C PHE A 110 18.80 4.05 1.53
N VAL A 111 19.87 3.52 2.10
CA VAL A 111 20.29 2.12 1.86
C VAL A 111 19.20 1.15 2.32
N ILE A 112 18.68 1.33 3.55
CA ILE A 112 17.63 0.49 4.12
C ILE A 112 16.34 0.59 3.28
N SER A 113 15.97 1.81 2.84
CA SER A 113 14.79 1.99 1.97
C SER A 113 14.94 1.31 0.61
N ALA A 114 16.15 1.28 0.03
CA ALA A 114 16.41 0.55 -1.21
C ALA A 114 16.24 -0.96 -1.02
N MET A 115 16.75 -1.51 0.09
CA MET A 115 16.64 -2.93 0.43
C MET A 115 15.20 -3.33 0.71
N ASP A 116 14.46 -2.52 1.48
CA ASP A 116 13.03 -2.72 1.74
C ASP A 116 12.22 -2.70 0.43
N GLY A 117 12.50 -1.74 -0.46
CA GLY A 117 11.89 -1.66 -1.79
C GLY A 117 12.19 -2.88 -2.66
N LEU A 118 13.43 -3.38 -2.61
CA LEU A 118 13.83 -4.59 -3.33
C LEU A 118 13.10 -5.83 -2.79
N ALA A 119 13.04 -6.00 -1.47
CA ALA A 119 12.27 -7.07 -0.84
C ALA A 119 10.78 -6.99 -1.20
N GLY A 120 10.21 -5.78 -1.21
CA GLY A 120 8.84 -5.50 -1.61
C GLY A 120 8.54 -5.87 -3.06
N ALA A 121 9.50 -5.69 -3.98
CA ALA A 121 9.36 -6.05 -5.39
C ALA A 121 9.17 -7.57 -5.59
N PHE A 122 9.81 -8.40 -4.76
CA PHE A 122 9.60 -9.86 -4.77
C PHE A 122 8.36 -10.28 -3.97
N TYR A 123 8.11 -9.62 -2.84
CA TYR A 123 6.98 -9.95 -1.96
C TYR A 123 5.61 -9.74 -2.63
N SER A 124 5.43 -8.62 -3.34
CA SER A 124 4.14 -8.22 -3.91
C SER A 124 3.56 -9.25 -4.90
N PRO A 125 4.26 -9.68 -5.98
CA PRO A 125 3.73 -10.68 -6.89
C PRO A 125 3.57 -12.06 -6.23
N ALA A 126 4.48 -12.44 -5.33
CA ALA A 126 4.38 -13.71 -4.60
C ALA A 126 3.11 -13.76 -3.74
N THR A 127 2.78 -12.67 -3.05
CA THR A 127 1.56 -12.56 -2.23
C THR A 127 0.29 -12.70 -3.08
N GLN A 128 0.23 -12.02 -4.23
CA GLN A 128 -0.93 -12.10 -5.13
C GLN A 128 -1.12 -13.52 -5.68
N ALA A 129 -0.03 -14.21 -6.00
CA ALA A 129 -0.06 -15.58 -6.49
C ALA A 129 -0.32 -16.63 -5.37
N PHE A 130 -0.03 -16.30 -4.11
CA PHE A 130 -0.19 -17.24 -2.99
C PHE A 130 -1.61 -17.30 -2.44
N VAL A 131 -2.37 -16.20 -2.45
CA VAL A 131 -3.75 -16.17 -1.93
C VAL A 131 -4.67 -17.21 -2.58
N PRO A 132 -4.65 -17.44 -3.90
CA PRO A 132 -5.42 -18.50 -4.53
C PRO A 132 -5.06 -19.92 -4.04
N GLU A 133 -3.83 -20.13 -3.60
CA GLU A 133 -3.39 -21.45 -3.07
C GLU A 133 -3.89 -21.70 -1.63
N LEU A 134 -4.37 -20.68 -0.93
CA LEU A 134 -4.82 -20.79 0.45
C LEU A 134 -6.29 -21.19 0.61
N VAL A 135 -7.11 -21.01 -0.42
CA VAL A 135 -8.56 -21.21 -0.36
C VAL A 135 -9.09 -21.95 -1.59
N PRO A 136 -10.21 -22.72 -1.46
CA PRO A 136 -10.91 -23.24 -2.63
C PRO A 136 -11.38 -22.08 -3.54
N LEU A 137 -11.46 -22.34 -4.87
CA LEU A 137 -11.87 -21.32 -5.86
C LEU A 137 -13.18 -20.60 -5.52
N LYS A 138 -14.16 -21.31 -4.95
CA LYS A 138 -15.44 -20.72 -4.49
C LYS A 138 -15.26 -19.63 -3.43
N ASN A 139 -14.20 -19.68 -2.63
CA ASN A 139 -13.92 -18.74 -1.55
C ASN A 139 -12.93 -17.65 -1.98
N LEU A 140 -12.31 -17.76 -3.16
CA LEU A 140 -11.28 -16.82 -3.64
C LEU A 140 -11.75 -15.35 -3.65
N PRO A 141 -12.95 -14.99 -4.15
CA PRO A 141 -13.42 -13.60 -4.09
C PRO A 141 -13.52 -13.07 -2.66
N ASN A 142 -13.93 -13.93 -1.72
CA ASN A 142 -14.01 -13.54 -0.30
C ASN A 142 -12.61 -13.36 0.33
N ALA A 143 -11.64 -14.23 0.00
CA ALA A 143 -10.26 -14.10 0.46
C ALA A 143 -9.61 -12.81 -0.04
N VAL A 144 -9.76 -12.48 -1.32
CA VAL A 144 -9.26 -11.23 -1.91
C VAL A 144 -9.92 -10.02 -1.24
N SER A 145 -11.23 -10.06 -0.99
CA SER A 145 -11.94 -8.98 -0.31
C SER A 145 -11.46 -8.78 1.13
N LEU A 146 -11.21 -9.86 1.87
CA LEU A 146 -10.68 -9.78 3.24
C LEU A 146 -9.24 -9.23 3.27
N ASN A 147 -8.38 -9.64 2.34
CA ASN A 147 -7.03 -9.08 2.22
C ASN A 147 -7.08 -7.57 1.91
N SER A 148 -7.95 -7.16 1.00
CA SER A 148 -8.18 -5.74 0.70
C SER A 148 -8.70 -4.99 1.92
N ALA A 149 -9.60 -5.59 2.70
CA ALA A 149 -10.10 -5.00 3.93
C ALA A 149 -9.01 -4.85 5.00
N SER A 150 -8.12 -5.87 5.14
CA SER A 150 -6.95 -5.81 6.03
C SER A 150 -6.02 -4.66 5.64
N PHE A 151 -5.67 -4.56 4.37
CA PHE A 151 -4.77 -3.51 3.87
C PHE A 151 -5.36 -2.10 4.05
N ASN A 152 -6.65 -1.90 3.68
CA ASN A 152 -7.30 -0.60 3.81
C ASN A 152 -7.60 -0.25 5.28
N GLY A 153 -7.92 -1.23 6.13
CA GLY A 153 -8.06 -1.04 7.57
C GLY A 153 -6.75 -0.60 8.21
N ALA A 154 -5.64 -1.23 7.85
CA ALA A 154 -4.32 -0.84 8.32
C ALA A 154 -3.90 0.54 7.79
N ARG A 155 -4.21 0.86 6.53
CA ARG A 155 -3.99 2.20 5.95
C ARG A 155 -4.79 3.29 6.66
N LEU A 156 -6.00 2.95 7.14
CA LEU A 156 -6.85 3.87 7.90
C LEU A 156 -6.33 4.09 9.32
N LEU A 157 -6.02 3.02 10.03
CA LEU A 157 -5.70 3.08 11.46
C LEU A 157 -4.21 3.26 11.73
N GLY A 158 -3.36 2.71 10.85
CA GLY A 158 -1.91 2.66 11.02
C GLY A 158 -1.25 4.02 11.22
N PRO A 159 -1.49 5.02 10.34
CA PRO A 159 -0.89 6.33 10.49
C PRO A 159 -1.27 7.02 11.81
N GLY A 160 -2.55 6.98 12.20
CA GLY A 160 -3.02 7.56 13.46
C GLY A 160 -2.38 6.88 14.68
N LEU A 161 -2.38 5.55 14.72
CA LEU A 161 -1.72 4.80 15.78
C LEU A 161 -0.21 5.03 15.77
N GLY A 162 0.40 5.07 14.60
CA GLY A 162 1.82 5.37 14.43
C GLY A 162 2.18 6.74 14.97
N GLY A 163 1.41 7.80 14.63
CA GLY A 163 1.62 9.15 15.11
C GLY A 163 1.48 9.28 16.62
N LEU A 164 0.45 8.64 17.21
CA LEU A 164 0.24 8.61 18.66
C LEU A 164 1.38 7.86 19.38
N LEU A 165 1.81 6.72 18.85
CA LEU A 165 2.92 5.96 19.43
C LEU A 165 4.24 6.72 19.29
N ILE A 166 4.49 7.44 18.19
CA ILE A 166 5.66 8.31 18.07
C ILE A 166 5.67 9.36 19.19
N ALA A 167 4.51 9.98 19.45
CA ALA A 167 4.39 10.97 20.53
C ALA A 167 4.60 10.37 21.92
N ALA A 168 4.17 9.12 22.13
CA ALA A 168 4.22 8.47 23.44
C ALA A 168 5.58 7.84 23.75
N VAL A 169 6.18 7.12 22.79
CA VAL A 169 7.38 6.28 23.02
C VAL A 169 8.53 6.59 22.05
N GLY A 170 8.30 7.44 21.06
CA GLY A 170 9.31 7.82 20.07
C GLY A 170 9.37 6.90 18.84
N VAL A 171 10.06 7.40 17.82
CA VAL A 171 10.15 6.79 16.48
C VAL A 171 10.77 5.39 16.53
N GLY A 172 11.85 5.22 17.26
CA GLY A 172 12.60 3.96 17.33
C GLY A 172 11.74 2.80 17.84
N TRP A 173 10.93 3.02 18.87
CA TRP A 173 10.04 2.00 19.41
C TRP A 173 8.90 1.62 18.44
N VAL A 174 8.38 2.57 17.67
CA VAL A 174 7.37 2.25 16.61
C VAL A 174 7.99 1.34 15.55
N MET A 175 9.24 1.58 15.17
CA MET A 175 9.98 0.70 14.27
C MET A 175 10.25 -0.68 14.89
N ALA A 176 10.57 -0.75 16.19
CA ALA A 176 10.72 -2.02 16.90
C ALA A 176 9.42 -2.84 16.93
N ILE A 177 8.27 -2.19 17.14
CA ILE A 177 6.95 -2.84 17.04
C ILE A 177 6.74 -3.44 15.66
N ASN A 178 7.16 -2.76 14.59
CA ASN A 178 7.08 -3.30 13.23
C ASN A 178 7.94 -4.57 13.04
N VAL A 179 9.11 -4.64 13.68
CA VAL A 179 9.93 -5.88 13.69
C VAL A 179 9.14 -7.05 14.27
N VAL A 180 8.47 -6.82 15.40
CA VAL A 180 7.61 -7.86 16.04
C VAL A 180 6.47 -8.27 15.09
N CYS A 181 5.86 -7.32 14.38
CA CYS A 181 4.84 -7.60 13.38
C CYS A 181 5.37 -8.47 12.23
N PHE A 182 6.58 -8.20 11.73
CA PHE A 182 7.21 -9.02 10.70
C PHE A 182 7.53 -10.43 11.20
N ILE A 183 8.11 -10.57 12.40
CA ILE A 183 8.39 -11.87 13.02
C ILE A 183 7.08 -12.67 13.19
N GLY A 184 6.03 -12.01 13.67
CA GLY A 184 4.71 -12.63 13.79
C GLY A 184 4.18 -13.13 12.45
N PHE A 185 4.29 -12.34 11.38
CA PHE A 185 3.85 -12.76 10.05
C PHE A 185 4.70 -13.91 9.48
N ILE A 186 6.03 -13.85 9.64
CA ILE A 186 6.93 -14.96 9.27
C ILE A 186 6.49 -16.24 9.99
N SER A 187 6.20 -16.16 11.28
CA SER A 187 5.73 -17.30 12.08
C SER A 187 4.42 -17.87 11.50
N THR A 188 3.47 -17.02 11.13
CA THR A 188 2.22 -17.51 10.48
C THR A 188 2.47 -18.16 9.14
N LEU A 189 3.39 -17.63 8.32
CA LEU A 189 3.77 -18.25 7.04
C LEU A 189 4.41 -19.64 7.26
N LEU A 190 5.20 -19.80 8.31
CA LEU A 190 5.83 -21.08 8.65
C LEU A 190 4.84 -22.11 9.22
N LEU A 191 3.75 -21.66 9.85
CA LEU A 191 2.68 -22.52 10.37
C LEU A 191 1.70 -23.04 9.29
N ILE A 192 1.70 -22.46 8.10
CA ILE A 192 0.85 -22.89 6.99
C ILE A 192 1.25 -24.32 6.58
N LYS A 193 0.27 -25.23 6.54
CA LYS A 193 0.45 -26.61 6.14
C LYS A 193 0.50 -26.73 4.62
N ALA A 194 1.66 -27.12 4.07
CA ALA A 194 1.88 -27.22 2.62
C ALA A 194 1.02 -28.30 1.95
N ASP A 195 0.73 -29.40 2.67
CA ASP A 195 -0.15 -30.49 2.23
C ASP A 195 -1.62 -30.08 2.03
N ARG A 196 -2.02 -28.93 2.57
CA ARG A 196 -3.37 -28.37 2.48
C ARG A 196 -3.46 -27.13 1.58
N LEU A 197 -2.48 -26.92 0.72
CA LEU A 197 -2.54 -25.87 -0.30
C LEU A 197 -3.35 -26.37 -1.50
N TYR A 198 -4.13 -25.47 -2.08
CA TYR A 198 -4.91 -25.75 -3.29
C TYR A 198 -4.04 -25.52 -4.53
N THR A 199 -4.21 -26.37 -5.54
CA THR A 199 -3.52 -26.19 -6.81
C THR A 199 -4.05 -24.94 -7.51
N SER A 200 -3.19 -23.96 -7.75
CA SER A 200 -3.55 -22.83 -8.59
C SER A 200 -3.69 -23.28 -10.05
N PRO A 201 -4.68 -22.76 -10.78
CA PRO A 201 -4.72 -22.95 -12.23
C PRO A 201 -3.38 -22.50 -12.83
N PRO A 202 -2.83 -23.22 -13.83
CA PRO A 202 -1.63 -22.76 -14.51
C PRO A 202 -1.87 -21.35 -15.06
N ALA A 203 -0.84 -20.48 -14.96
CA ALA A 203 -0.90 -19.16 -15.55
C ALA A 203 -1.25 -19.30 -17.03
N SER A 204 -2.28 -18.58 -17.48
CA SER A 204 -2.67 -18.48 -18.87
C SER A 204 -1.45 -18.12 -19.74
N GLU A 205 -1.40 -18.61 -20.98
CA GLU A 205 -0.29 -18.47 -21.94
C GLU A 205 0.47 -17.13 -21.81
N LYS A 206 1.82 -17.22 -21.99
CA LYS A 206 2.74 -16.09 -21.89
C LYS A 206 2.36 -14.98 -22.89
N ALA A 207 1.47 -14.17 -22.42
CA ALA A 207 1.02 -13.03 -23.16
C ALA A 207 2.21 -12.03 -23.32
N ARG A 208 2.44 -11.46 -24.50
CA ARG A 208 3.58 -10.57 -24.77
C ARG A 208 3.22 -9.12 -24.43
N VAL A 209 4.01 -8.45 -23.60
CA VAL A 209 3.84 -7.03 -23.23
C VAL A 209 3.59 -6.13 -24.46
N ARG A 210 4.26 -6.43 -25.58
CA ARG A 210 4.09 -5.70 -26.85
C ARG A 210 2.64 -5.72 -27.37
N ASP A 211 1.93 -6.83 -27.18
CA ASP A 211 0.54 -6.97 -27.65
C ASP A 211 -0.41 -6.17 -26.77
N GLY A 212 -0.15 -6.11 -25.45
CA GLY A 212 -0.86 -5.24 -24.52
C GLY A 212 -0.69 -3.76 -24.88
N ILE A 213 0.56 -3.31 -25.11
CA ILE A 213 0.83 -1.91 -25.52
C ILE A 213 0.11 -1.58 -26.85
N ARG A 214 0.13 -2.51 -27.82
CA ARG A 214 -0.56 -2.32 -29.11
C ARG A 214 -2.07 -2.23 -28.93
N TYR A 215 -2.64 -3.06 -28.04
CA TYR A 215 -4.06 -3.04 -27.70
C TYR A 215 -4.48 -1.70 -27.08
N VAL A 216 -3.75 -1.24 -26.06
CA VAL A 216 -4.01 0.03 -25.37
C VAL A 216 -3.94 1.21 -26.35
N LYS A 217 -2.91 1.28 -27.20
CA LYS A 217 -2.73 2.37 -28.18
C LYS A 217 -3.91 2.51 -29.16
N ARG A 218 -4.67 1.44 -29.38
CA ARG A 218 -5.84 1.44 -30.27
C ARG A 218 -7.16 1.81 -29.55
N ARG A 219 -7.11 2.04 -28.25
CA ARG A 219 -8.27 2.29 -27.39
C ARG A 219 -8.09 3.62 -26.64
N PRO A 220 -8.59 4.74 -27.17
CA PRO A 220 -8.44 6.07 -26.55
C PRO A 220 -9.00 6.13 -25.12
N ASP A 221 -10.08 5.41 -24.86
CA ASP A 221 -10.68 5.26 -23.53
C ASP A 221 -9.71 4.68 -22.50
N LEU A 222 -8.95 3.64 -22.87
CA LEU A 222 -7.93 3.04 -22.00
C LEU A 222 -6.72 3.98 -21.85
N VAL A 223 -6.31 4.66 -22.89
CA VAL A 223 -5.22 5.65 -22.82
C VAL A 223 -5.56 6.75 -21.83
N ILE A 224 -6.79 7.30 -21.88
CA ILE A 224 -7.26 8.34 -20.95
C ILE A 224 -7.22 7.82 -19.49
N LEU A 225 -7.79 6.63 -19.23
CA LEU A 225 -7.83 6.06 -17.88
C LEU A 225 -6.43 5.79 -17.33
N LEU A 226 -5.53 5.25 -18.15
CA LEU A 226 -4.14 5.02 -17.75
C LEU A 226 -3.37 6.32 -17.54
N THR A 227 -3.62 7.36 -18.37
CA THR A 227 -3.04 8.69 -18.19
C THR A 227 -3.51 9.32 -16.88
N ILE A 228 -4.81 9.23 -16.55
CA ILE A 228 -5.34 9.68 -15.26
C ILE A 228 -4.62 8.95 -14.11
N GLY A 229 -4.50 7.63 -14.19
CA GLY A 229 -3.79 6.84 -13.19
C GLY A 229 -2.34 7.26 -13.03
N PHE A 230 -1.63 7.48 -14.14
CA PHE A 230 -0.25 7.95 -14.15
C PHE A 230 -0.10 9.34 -13.53
N MET A 231 -0.94 10.30 -13.94
CA MET A 231 -0.92 11.66 -13.41
C MET A 231 -1.22 11.69 -11.91
N MET A 232 -2.22 10.93 -11.47
CA MET A 232 -2.51 10.80 -10.04
C MET A 232 -1.38 10.12 -9.27
N GLY A 233 -0.78 9.07 -9.82
CA GLY A 233 0.35 8.39 -9.19
C GLY A 233 1.56 9.31 -9.04
N THR A 234 1.88 10.09 -10.07
CA THR A 234 3.07 10.95 -10.11
C THR A 234 2.88 12.23 -9.28
N PHE A 235 1.75 12.89 -9.41
CA PHE A 235 1.53 14.22 -8.81
C PHE A 235 0.54 14.19 -7.65
N GLY A 236 -0.38 13.24 -7.62
CA GLY A 236 -1.49 13.20 -6.68
C GLY A 236 -1.24 12.43 -5.39
N PHE A 237 -0.49 11.33 -5.42
CA PHE A 237 -0.33 10.45 -4.25
C PHE A 237 0.84 10.80 -3.32
N ASN A 238 1.32 12.04 -3.33
CA ASN A 238 2.42 12.52 -2.48
C ASN A 238 1.95 12.95 -1.07
N PHE A 239 0.88 12.35 -0.55
CA PHE A 239 0.26 12.75 0.73
C PHE A 239 1.21 12.67 1.92
N ASN A 240 2.06 11.65 1.99
CA ASN A 240 2.99 11.50 3.11
C ASN A 240 3.93 12.69 3.24
N ILE A 241 4.34 13.28 2.11
CA ILE A 241 5.21 14.47 2.09
C ILE A 241 4.39 15.71 2.42
N SER A 242 3.29 15.95 1.67
CA SER A 242 2.48 17.16 1.84
C SER A 242 1.86 17.26 3.23
N ASP A 243 1.36 16.14 3.77
CA ASP A 243 0.72 16.12 5.08
C ASP A 243 1.73 16.33 6.21
N ALA A 244 2.93 15.76 6.09
CA ALA A 244 4.00 15.99 7.06
C ALA A 244 4.46 17.46 7.07
N VAL A 245 4.68 18.04 5.90
CA VAL A 245 5.08 19.48 5.77
C VAL A 245 3.98 20.40 6.29
N MET A 246 2.73 20.19 5.87
CA MET A 246 1.61 21.02 6.32
C MET A 246 1.39 20.91 7.82
N ALA A 247 1.40 19.68 8.39
CA ALA A 247 1.22 19.50 9.82
C ALA A 247 2.30 20.22 10.62
N THR A 248 3.57 20.06 10.23
CA THR A 248 4.70 20.52 11.04
C THR A 248 5.11 21.97 10.74
N GLN A 249 5.27 22.34 9.46
CA GLN A 249 5.80 23.65 9.07
C GLN A 249 4.71 24.73 8.98
N ALA A 250 3.54 24.38 8.41
CA ALA A 250 2.47 25.37 8.25
C ALA A 250 1.63 25.53 9.52
N PHE A 251 1.34 24.43 10.24
CA PHE A 251 0.45 24.45 11.39
C PHE A 251 1.15 24.22 12.74
N GLY A 252 2.46 23.98 12.79
CA GLY A 252 3.23 23.78 14.01
C GLY A 252 2.76 22.57 14.85
N LYS A 253 2.24 21.52 14.20
CA LYS A 253 1.66 20.34 14.83
C LYS A 253 2.67 19.21 15.02
N GLY A 254 2.37 18.31 15.97
CA GLY A 254 3.22 17.18 16.31
C GLY A 254 2.94 15.92 15.48
N SER A 255 3.61 14.82 15.88
CA SER A 255 3.48 13.52 15.21
C SER A 255 2.08 12.91 15.32
N GLY A 256 1.38 13.17 16.43
CA GLY A 256 0.00 12.70 16.63
C GLY A 256 -0.96 13.29 15.59
N GLU A 257 -0.92 14.60 15.40
CA GLU A 257 -1.74 15.29 14.41
C GLU A 257 -1.33 14.94 12.98
N TYR A 258 -0.04 14.76 12.70
CA TYR A 258 0.42 14.23 11.41
C TYR A 258 -0.18 12.85 11.12
N GLY A 259 -0.11 11.92 12.07
CA GLY A 259 -0.71 10.61 11.92
C GLY A 259 -2.23 10.65 11.74
N LEU A 260 -2.92 11.57 12.43
CA LEU A 260 -4.35 11.77 12.30
C LEU A 260 -4.78 12.17 10.88
N LEU A 261 -4.00 12.98 10.15
CA LEU A 261 -4.28 13.32 8.75
C LEU A 261 -4.37 12.09 7.85
N GLY A 262 -3.42 11.15 8.00
CA GLY A 262 -3.44 9.88 7.27
C GLY A 262 -4.69 9.03 7.60
N SER A 263 -5.10 8.99 8.86
CA SER A 263 -6.31 8.29 9.30
C SER A 263 -7.59 8.94 8.76
N LEU A 264 -7.70 10.26 8.76
CA LEU A 264 -8.84 10.99 8.19
C LEU A 264 -8.93 10.76 6.68
N MET A 265 -7.81 10.82 5.97
CA MET A 265 -7.76 10.45 4.55
C MET A 265 -8.19 8.99 4.33
N GLY A 266 -7.83 8.08 5.25
CA GLY A 266 -8.25 6.70 5.26
C GLY A 266 -9.76 6.52 5.41
N ILE A 267 -10.44 7.31 6.24
CA ILE A 267 -11.91 7.33 6.38
C ILE A 267 -12.55 7.65 5.02
N GLY A 268 -12.10 8.72 4.36
CA GLY A 268 -12.57 9.07 3.02
C GLY A 268 -12.34 7.95 2.00
N SER A 269 -11.16 7.34 2.02
CA SER A 269 -10.80 6.21 1.16
C SER A 269 -11.70 4.98 1.39
N MET A 270 -12.03 4.68 2.63
CA MET A 270 -12.96 3.59 2.99
C MET A 270 -14.36 3.87 2.48
N ALA A 271 -14.88 5.09 2.67
CA ALA A 271 -16.18 5.51 2.13
C ALA A 271 -16.23 5.40 0.60
N ALA A 272 -15.13 5.75 -0.08
CA ALA A 272 -14.98 5.59 -1.52
C ALA A 272 -15.07 4.11 -1.96
N ALA A 273 -14.34 3.22 -1.30
CA ALA A 273 -14.32 1.79 -1.60
C ALA A 273 -15.71 1.16 -1.40
N LEU A 274 -16.39 1.48 -0.30
CA LEU A 274 -17.75 1.01 -0.01
C LEU A 274 -18.78 1.55 -1.03
N GLY A 275 -18.62 2.81 -1.43
CA GLY A 275 -19.45 3.42 -2.46
C GLY A 275 -19.26 2.80 -3.84
N ALA A 276 -18.01 2.52 -4.22
CA ALA A 276 -17.67 1.89 -5.50
C ALA A 276 -18.23 0.46 -5.60
N ALA A 277 -18.21 -0.30 -4.50
CA ALA A 277 -18.76 -1.67 -4.46
C ALA A 277 -20.26 -1.75 -4.76
N ARG A 278 -21.00 -0.65 -4.56
CA ARG A 278 -22.46 -0.56 -4.77
C ARG A 278 -22.86 0.02 -6.11
N ARG A 279 -21.91 0.46 -6.95
CA ARG A 279 -22.19 1.22 -8.17
C ARG A 279 -21.58 0.53 -9.39
N LYS A 280 -22.26 0.63 -10.53
CA LYS A 280 -21.67 0.24 -11.82
C LYS A 280 -20.59 1.25 -12.21
N PRO A 281 -19.39 0.81 -12.64
CA PRO A 281 -18.32 1.70 -13.06
C PRO A 281 -18.78 2.48 -14.31
N ARG A 282 -18.64 3.80 -14.28
CA ARG A 282 -18.99 4.72 -15.37
C ARG A 282 -18.03 5.90 -15.37
N LEU A 283 -17.70 6.44 -16.52
CA LEU A 283 -16.77 7.55 -16.69
C LEU A 283 -17.16 8.77 -15.83
N ARG A 284 -18.45 9.11 -15.77
CA ARG A 284 -18.96 10.20 -14.94
C ARG A 284 -18.58 10.09 -13.45
N TRP A 285 -18.37 8.88 -12.93
CA TRP A 285 -17.91 8.70 -11.55
C TRP A 285 -16.43 8.97 -11.40
N VAL A 286 -15.63 8.72 -12.44
CA VAL A 286 -14.21 9.10 -12.49
C VAL A 286 -14.10 10.62 -12.53
N GLU A 287 -14.88 11.28 -13.39
CA GLU A 287 -14.92 12.74 -13.52
C GLU A 287 -15.34 13.43 -12.23
N LEU A 288 -16.44 12.98 -11.59
CA LEU A 288 -16.87 13.51 -10.30
C LEU A 288 -15.83 13.32 -9.20
N ALA A 289 -15.21 12.14 -9.13
CA ALA A 289 -14.19 11.84 -8.14
C ALA A 289 -12.93 12.69 -8.33
N LEU A 290 -12.51 12.90 -9.59
CA LEU A 290 -11.41 13.81 -9.93
C LEU A 290 -11.73 15.26 -9.57
N LEU A 291 -12.95 15.71 -9.85
CA LEU A 291 -13.39 17.06 -9.51
C LEU A 291 -13.34 17.29 -7.99
N VAL A 292 -13.91 16.36 -7.21
CA VAL A 292 -13.86 16.42 -5.74
C VAL A 292 -12.41 16.40 -5.26
N TYR A 293 -11.57 15.52 -5.82
CA TYR A 293 -10.15 15.45 -5.51
C TYR A 293 -9.44 16.78 -5.75
N THR A 294 -9.58 17.35 -6.95
CA THR A 294 -8.91 18.59 -7.36
C THR A 294 -9.36 19.77 -6.53
N ILE A 295 -10.67 19.93 -6.31
CA ILE A 295 -11.22 21.02 -5.48
C ILE A 295 -10.71 20.86 -4.04
N SER A 296 -10.79 19.67 -3.46
CA SER A 296 -10.36 19.43 -2.08
C SER A 296 -8.86 19.66 -1.90
N MET A 297 -8.02 19.27 -2.89
CA MET A 297 -6.59 19.56 -2.86
C MET A 297 -6.31 21.07 -2.96
N GLY A 298 -6.99 21.78 -3.86
CA GLY A 298 -6.86 23.23 -3.99
C GLY A 298 -7.28 23.96 -2.71
N LEU A 299 -8.42 23.58 -2.12
CA LEU A 299 -8.88 24.14 -0.84
C LEU A 299 -7.94 23.77 0.31
N SER A 300 -7.33 22.59 0.30
CA SER A 300 -6.35 22.18 1.30
C SER A 300 -5.10 23.08 1.28
N ALA A 301 -4.67 23.54 0.09
CA ALA A 301 -3.55 24.47 -0.03
C ALA A 301 -3.87 25.86 0.55
N LEU A 302 -5.15 26.23 0.62
CA LEU A 302 -5.64 27.52 1.14
C LEU A 302 -6.21 27.38 2.57
N ALA A 303 -6.08 26.22 3.22
CA ALA A 303 -6.68 25.97 4.52
C ALA A 303 -6.13 26.93 5.60
N PRO A 304 -6.99 27.70 6.29
CA PRO A 304 -6.55 28.72 7.26
C PRO A 304 -6.03 28.11 8.57
N ASN A 305 -6.37 26.87 8.85
CA ASN A 305 -5.99 26.17 10.07
C ASN A 305 -5.98 24.64 9.87
N TYR A 306 -5.36 23.95 10.84
CA TYR A 306 -5.23 22.49 10.82
C TYR A 306 -6.60 21.77 10.76
N GLY A 307 -7.62 22.24 11.45
CA GLY A 307 -8.94 21.61 11.47
C GLY A 307 -9.60 21.57 10.09
N THR A 308 -9.58 22.70 9.37
CA THR A 308 -10.09 22.78 7.98
C THR A 308 -9.28 21.87 7.06
N PHE A 309 -7.95 21.90 7.17
CA PHE A 309 -7.06 21.02 6.42
C PHE A 309 -7.38 19.54 6.66
N ALA A 310 -7.53 19.15 7.92
CA ALA A 310 -7.83 17.80 8.34
C ALA A 310 -9.18 17.27 7.78
N VAL A 311 -10.22 18.08 7.81
CA VAL A 311 -11.53 17.73 7.22
C VAL A 311 -11.42 17.57 5.70
N LEU A 312 -10.71 18.43 5.02
CA LEU A 312 -10.51 18.33 3.56
C LEU A 312 -9.77 17.06 3.16
N LYS A 313 -8.88 16.51 4.02
CA LYS A 313 -8.21 15.23 3.77
C LYS A 313 -9.17 14.05 3.62
N MET A 314 -10.32 14.07 4.25
CA MET A 314 -11.35 13.04 4.04
C MET A 314 -11.88 13.05 2.60
N PHE A 315 -12.13 14.24 2.06
CA PHE A 315 -12.60 14.39 0.67
C PHE A 315 -11.49 14.09 -0.34
N VAL A 316 -10.25 14.48 -0.05
CA VAL A 316 -9.07 14.10 -0.84
C VAL A 316 -8.95 12.58 -0.92
N GLY A 317 -9.04 11.87 0.22
CA GLY A 317 -9.00 10.42 0.27
C GLY A 317 -10.15 9.76 -0.51
N TRP A 318 -11.36 10.29 -0.38
CA TRP A 318 -12.52 9.82 -1.11
C TRP A 318 -12.36 9.99 -2.62
N GLY A 319 -11.97 11.17 -3.08
CA GLY A 319 -11.77 11.48 -4.50
C GLY A 319 -10.65 10.64 -5.12
N ALA A 320 -9.50 10.54 -4.45
CA ALA A 320 -8.35 9.78 -4.91
C ALA A 320 -8.69 8.29 -5.10
N ILE A 321 -9.28 7.66 -4.12
CA ILE A 321 -9.57 6.22 -4.14
C ILE A 321 -10.78 5.89 -5.02
N SER A 322 -11.82 6.75 -5.05
CA SER A 322 -12.93 6.59 -5.98
C SER A 322 -12.47 6.60 -7.44
N THR A 323 -11.58 7.54 -7.79
CA THR A 323 -10.97 7.63 -9.13
C THR A 323 -10.21 6.36 -9.46
N LEU A 324 -9.29 5.96 -8.58
CA LEU A 324 -8.43 4.80 -8.80
C LEU A 324 -9.22 3.49 -8.94
N ILE A 325 -10.17 3.21 -8.03
CA ILE A 325 -10.99 1.99 -8.09
C ILE A 325 -11.83 1.99 -9.35
N THR A 326 -12.53 3.09 -9.65
CA THR A 326 -13.44 3.14 -10.80
C THR A 326 -12.66 3.00 -12.12
N ALA A 327 -11.54 3.70 -12.26
CA ALA A 327 -10.67 3.59 -13.42
C ALA A 327 -10.12 2.17 -13.60
N ASN A 328 -9.61 1.55 -12.54
CA ASN A 328 -9.11 0.18 -12.58
C ASN A 328 -10.19 -0.83 -12.99
N VAL A 329 -11.39 -0.73 -12.42
CA VAL A 329 -12.50 -1.63 -12.77
C VAL A 329 -12.92 -1.41 -14.23
N MET A 330 -12.98 -0.17 -14.71
CA MET A 330 -13.28 0.14 -16.11
C MET A 330 -12.23 -0.45 -17.06
N VAL A 331 -10.93 -0.31 -16.75
CA VAL A 331 -9.85 -0.92 -17.53
C VAL A 331 -10.01 -2.43 -17.56
N GLN A 332 -10.20 -3.08 -16.41
CA GLN A 332 -10.35 -4.54 -16.32
C GLN A 332 -11.57 -5.08 -17.06
N THR A 333 -12.70 -4.39 -17.00
CA THR A 333 -13.93 -4.81 -17.68
C THR A 333 -13.96 -4.48 -19.17
N SER A 334 -13.10 -3.56 -19.63
CA SER A 334 -12.97 -3.19 -21.04
C SER A 334 -12.00 -4.08 -21.82
N VAL A 335 -11.23 -4.92 -21.14
CA VAL A 335 -10.23 -5.81 -21.73
C VAL A 335 -10.82 -7.22 -21.84
N THR A 336 -10.66 -7.87 -22.99
CA THR A 336 -11.06 -9.26 -23.17
C THR A 336 -10.26 -10.20 -22.28
N PRO A 337 -10.81 -11.37 -21.84
CA PRO A 337 -10.15 -12.29 -20.88
C PRO A 337 -8.73 -12.70 -21.27
N HIS A 338 -8.40 -12.73 -22.57
CA HIS A 338 -7.07 -13.08 -23.07
C HIS A 338 -6.03 -11.95 -22.91
N THR A 339 -6.46 -10.71 -22.61
CA THR A 339 -5.57 -9.53 -22.49
C THR A 339 -5.45 -8.99 -21.06
N VAL A 340 -6.22 -9.52 -20.12
CA VAL A 340 -6.24 -9.05 -18.68
C VAL A 340 -4.87 -9.13 -18.01
N SER A 341 -4.04 -10.09 -18.40
CA SER A 341 -2.69 -10.28 -17.81
C SER A 341 -1.72 -9.12 -18.09
N TYR A 342 -2.04 -8.20 -19.01
CA TYR A 342 -1.16 -7.08 -19.39
C TYR A 342 -1.50 -5.74 -18.75
N THR A 343 -2.68 -5.61 -18.16
CA THR A 343 -3.16 -4.34 -17.63
C THR A 343 -2.89 -4.19 -16.12
N HIS A 344 -2.28 -5.20 -15.51
CA HIS A 344 -1.80 -5.19 -14.14
C HIS A 344 -0.30 -5.02 -14.07
#